data_4c430df51c69d7247bb25c1645d128f9
#
_entry.id   4c430df51c69d7247bb25c1645d128f9
#
_cell.length_a   1.000
_cell.length_b   1.000
_cell.length_c   1.000
_cell.angle_alpha   90.00
_cell.angle_beta   90.00
_cell.angle_gamma   90.00
#
_symmetry.space_group_name_H-M   'P 1'
#
loop_
_entity.id
_entity.type
_entity.pdbx_description
1 polymer ?
#
loop_
_entity_poly.entity_id
_entity_poly.type
_entity_poly.pdbx_seq_one_letter_code
_entity_poly.pdbx_strand_id
1 'polypeptide(L)'
;MNKKMELNQIKYFLEVAKNEHVTKSADNLHVAQPALTQSIHKLEEELEIPLFKHDGRNIKLTTYGQWLYKKLTPIVKEIDEIPEQLKTMANLEDSTIHLNILAASTLITNAIIEYKKINKKVHIQLNQNDQTDLYDICVTTKLFYQQNENEKD
;
A
#
# COMPACT_ATOMS: atom_id res chain seq x y z
N MET A 1 8.09 0.00 32.54
CA MET A 1 6.79 0.22 31.87
C MET A 1 6.96 -0.05 30.37
N ASN A 2 6.11 -0.89 29.80
CA ASN A 2 6.24 -1.24 28.38
C ASN A 2 5.65 -0.08 27.55
N LYS A 3 6.52 0.78 26.98
CA LYS A 3 6.12 1.91 26.13
C LYS A 3 5.63 1.34 24.80
N LYS A 4 4.31 1.24 24.62
CA LYS A 4 3.71 0.62 23.45
C LYS A 4 2.80 1.62 22.75
N MET A 5 3.28 2.22 21.66
CA MET A 5 2.45 3.02 20.76
C MET A 5 1.42 2.12 20.07
N GLU A 6 0.16 2.51 20.12
CA GLU A 6 -0.92 1.82 19.41
C GLU A 6 -1.12 2.42 18.01
N LEU A 7 -1.46 1.59 17.04
CA LEU A 7 -1.65 2.03 15.65
C LEU A 7 -2.71 3.15 15.52
N ASN A 8 -3.79 3.07 16.31
CA ASN A 8 -4.81 4.11 16.31
C ASN A 8 -4.29 5.43 16.87
N GLN A 9 -3.47 5.43 17.92
CA GLN A 9 -2.83 6.64 18.44
C GLN A 9 -1.94 7.27 17.37
N ILE A 10 -1.20 6.45 16.62
CA ILE A 10 -0.34 6.91 15.52
C ILE A 10 -1.19 7.54 14.41
N LYS A 11 -2.27 6.91 13.96
CA LYS A 11 -3.16 7.45 12.94
C LYS A 11 -3.80 8.77 13.38
N TYR A 12 -4.22 8.86 14.63
CA TYR A 12 -4.77 10.07 15.21
C TYR A 12 -3.75 11.21 15.27
N PHE A 13 -2.54 10.89 15.71
CA PHE A 13 -1.43 11.84 15.69
C PHE A 13 -1.15 12.37 14.28
N LEU A 14 -1.06 11.48 13.27
CA LEU A 14 -0.79 11.89 11.88
C LEU A 14 -1.88 12.78 11.31
N GLU A 15 -3.16 12.51 11.60
CA GLU A 15 -4.27 13.33 11.13
C GLU A 15 -4.28 14.70 11.79
N VAL A 16 -4.03 14.76 13.11
CA VAL A 16 -3.93 16.04 13.83
C VAL A 16 -2.70 16.82 13.37
N ALA A 17 -1.57 16.16 13.15
CA ALA A 17 -0.34 16.78 12.65
C ALA A 17 -0.50 17.40 11.25
N LYS A 18 -1.30 16.75 10.39
CA LYS A 18 -1.60 17.23 9.05
C LYS A 18 -2.47 18.49 9.04
N ASN A 19 -3.45 18.56 9.92
CA ASN A 19 -4.43 19.67 9.94
C ASN A 19 -4.06 20.80 10.90
N GLU A 20 -3.23 20.53 11.89
CA GLU A 20 -2.90 21.40 13.04
C GLU A 20 -4.18 21.96 13.74
N HIS A 21 -5.27 21.18 13.66
CA HIS A 21 -6.59 21.57 14.17
C HIS A 21 -7.36 20.34 14.65
N VAL A 22 -7.52 20.22 15.98
CA VAL A 22 -8.06 19.02 16.63
C VAL A 22 -9.51 18.72 16.21
N THR A 23 -10.39 19.73 16.24
CA THR A 23 -11.81 19.54 15.89
C THR A 23 -11.98 19.05 14.47
N LYS A 24 -11.31 19.69 13.50
CA LYS A 24 -11.33 19.25 12.10
C LYS A 24 -10.81 17.83 11.93
N SER A 25 -9.76 17.46 12.65
CA SER A 25 -9.22 16.11 12.60
C SER A 25 -10.16 15.08 13.22
N ALA A 26 -10.88 15.44 14.28
CA ALA A 26 -11.90 14.59 14.88
C ALA A 26 -13.07 14.33 13.90
N ASP A 27 -13.52 15.36 13.20
CA ASP A 27 -14.56 15.25 12.17
C ASP A 27 -14.09 14.32 11.01
N ASN A 28 -12.87 14.50 10.51
CA ASN A 28 -12.30 13.67 9.46
C ASN A 28 -12.18 12.20 9.86
N LEU A 29 -11.86 11.94 11.12
CA LEU A 29 -11.71 10.60 11.68
C LEU A 29 -13.03 9.99 12.16
N HIS A 30 -14.14 10.75 12.12
CA HIS A 30 -15.44 10.36 12.64
C HIS A 30 -15.40 9.93 14.11
N VAL A 31 -14.64 10.66 14.94
CA VAL A 31 -14.51 10.41 16.38
C VAL A 31 -14.87 11.67 17.19
N ALA A 32 -15.21 11.46 18.46
CA ALA A 32 -15.44 12.58 19.36
C ALA A 32 -14.11 13.31 19.65
N GLN A 33 -14.12 14.64 19.55
CA GLN A 33 -12.94 15.48 19.78
C GLN A 33 -12.26 15.21 21.15
N PRO A 34 -12.99 15.00 22.28
CA PRO A 34 -12.37 14.64 23.56
C PRO A 34 -11.59 13.32 23.49
N ALA A 35 -12.12 12.32 22.78
CA ALA A 35 -11.45 11.03 22.62
C ALA A 35 -10.15 11.15 21.81
N LEU A 36 -10.18 11.97 20.74
CA LEU A 36 -8.98 12.27 19.97
C LEU A 36 -7.92 12.99 20.82
N THR A 37 -8.32 14.01 21.58
CA THR A 37 -7.42 14.74 22.49
C THR A 37 -6.79 13.81 23.53
N GLN A 38 -7.60 12.97 24.17
CA GLN A 38 -7.12 12.02 25.16
C GLN A 38 -6.12 11.01 24.55
N SER A 39 -6.39 10.54 23.34
CA SER A 39 -5.48 9.63 22.62
C SER A 39 -4.12 10.25 22.33
N ILE A 40 -4.11 11.53 21.93
CA ILE A 40 -2.87 12.30 21.72
C ILE A 40 -2.10 12.46 23.02
N HIS A 41 -2.77 12.90 24.11
CA HIS A 41 -2.13 13.02 25.41
C HIS A 41 -1.54 11.69 25.90
N LYS A 42 -2.27 10.60 25.75
CA LYS A 42 -1.76 9.27 26.11
C LYS A 42 -0.49 8.91 25.32
N LEU A 43 -0.44 9.24 24.03
CA LEU A 43 0.75 9.02 23.21
C LEU A 43 1.95 9.87 23.71
N GLU A 44 1.71 11.14 24.04
CA GLU A 44 2.74 12.04 24.60
C GLU A 44 3.25 11.56 25.96
N GLU A 45 2.34 11.09 26.84
CA GLU A 45 2.69 10.50 28.12
C GLU A 45 3.52 9.22 27.97
N GLU A 46 3.12 8.33 27.06
CA GLU A 46 3.87 7.09 26.78
C GLU A 46 5.27 7.37 26.23
N LEU A 47 5.43 8.41 25.43
CA LEU A 47 6.71 8.83 24.89
C LEU A 47 7.52 9.70 25.86
N GLU A 48 6.85 10.30 26.87
CA GLU A 48 7.41 11.31 27.79
C GLU A 48 7.95 12.55 27.03
N ILE A 49 7.35 12.85 25.87
CA ILE A 49 7.77 13.93 24.99
C ILE A 49 6.53 14.63 24.43
N PRO A 50 6.44 15.98 24.53
CA PRO A 50 5.36 16.71 23.92
C PRO A 50 5.53 16.73 22.39
N LEU A 51 4.52 16.33 21.67
CA LEU A 51 4.49 16.30 20.21
C LEU A 51 3.84 17.55 19.64
N PHE A 52 2.92 18.17 20.41
CA PHE A 52 2.24 19.40 20.04
C PHE A 52 2.51 20.52 21.05
N LYS A 53 2.34 21.75 20.59
CA LYS A 53 2.36 22.97 21.41
C LYS A 53 1.20 23.87 21.02
N HIS A 54 0.70 24.66 21.95
CA HIS A 54 -0.33 25.64 21.67
C HIS A 54 0.22 26.80 20.82
N ASP A 55 -0.56 27.23 19.83
CA ASP A 55 -0.33 28.40 19.01
C ASP A 55 -1.63 29.20 18.89
N GLY A 56 -1.89 30.03 19.88
CA GLY A 56 -3.17 30.72 20.01
C GLY A 56 -4.33 29.75 20.23
N ARG A 57 -5.29 29.75 19.28
CA ARG A 57 -6.45 28.83 19.29
C ARG A 57 -6.17 27.49 18.63
N ASN A 58 -5.03 27.37 17.97
CA ASN A 58 -4.61 26.17 17.24
C ASN A 58 -3.49 25.46 17.99
N ILE A 59 -3.08 24.32 17.43
CA ILE A 59 -1.92 23.59 17.89
C ILE A 59 -0.93 23.46 16.75
N LYS A 60 0.35 23.39 17.07
CA LYS A 60 1.43 23.15 16.11
C LYS A 60 2.32 22.02 16.59
N LEU A 61 2.96 21.35 15.65
CA LEU A 61 3.95 20.34 15.98
C LEU A 61 5.18 20.97 16.68
N THR A 62 5.69 20.28 17.69
CA THR A 62 7.02 20.52 18.22
C THR A 62 8.07 19.99 17.24
N THR A 63 9.36 20.24 17.49
CA THR A 63 10.46 19.62 16.71
C THR A 63 10.39 18.09 16.77
N TYR A 64 10.03 17.54 17.93
CA TYR A 64 9.85 16.09 18.11
C TYR A 64 8.64 15.58 17.33
N GLY A 65 7.51 16.30 17.39
CA GLY A 65 6.33 15.98 16.61
C GLY A 65 6.60 16.00 15.10
N GLN A 66 7.33 17.00 14.59
CA GLN A 66 7.71 17.07 13.17
C GLN A 66 8.58 15.87 12.76
N TRP A 67 9.54 15.50 13.58
CA TRP A 67 10.39 14.35 13.34
C TRP A 67 9.56 13.05 13.32
N LEU A 68 8.67 12.87 14.30
CA LEU A 68 7.81 11.70 14.39
C LEU A 68 6.84 11.61 13.21
N TYR A 69 6.22 12.73 12.83
CA TYR A 69 5.34 12.83 11.66
C TYR A 69 6.06 12.36 10.38
N LYS A 70 7.25 12.90 10.13
CA LYS A 70 8.05 12.53 8.95
C LYS A 70 8.42 11.04 8.92
N LYS A 71 8.68 10.44 10.09
CA LYS A 71 9.04 9.03 10.20
C LYS A 71 7.85 8.10 10.07
N LEU A 72 6.72 8.42 10.69
CA LEU A 72 5.55 7.53 10.72
C LEU A 72 4.70 7.60 9.46
N THR A 73 4.68 8.71 8.76
CA THR A 73 3.85 8.88 7.54
C THR A 73 4.10 7.77 6.50
N PRO A 74 5.34 7.47 6.07
CA PRO A 74 5.57 6.39 5.11
C PRO A 74 5.22 5.02 5.68
N ILE A 75 5.53 4.76 6.95
CA ILE A 75 5.27 3.46 7.60
C ILE A 75 3.77 3.15 7.65
N VAL A 76 2.94 4.13 8.05
CA VAL A 76 1.49 3.93 8.10
C VAL A 76 0.91 3.76 6.71
N LYS A 77 1.43 4.47 5.72
CA LYS A 77 1.03 4.28 4.33
C LYS A 77 1.31 2.85 3.85
N GLU A 78 2.49 2.31 4.12
CA GLU A 78 2.83 0.91 3.80
C GLU A 78 1.87 -0.08 4.49
N ILE A 79 1.54 0.14 5.78
CA ILE A 79 0.58 -0.69 6.50
C ILE A 79 -0.81 -0.64 5.85
N ASP A 80 -1.27 0.56 5.44
CA ASP A 80 -2.58 0.74 4.83
C ASP A 80 -2.67 0.13 3.41
N GLU A 81 -1.55 -0.06 2.72
CA GLU A 81 -1.46 -0.71 1.42
C GLU A 81 -1.48 -2.25 1.48
N ILE A 82 -1.09 -2.86 2.62
CA ILE A 82 -0.99 -4.32 2.80
C ILE A 82 -2.29 -5.07 2.38
N PRO A 83 -3.51 -4.64 2.79
CA PRO A 83 -4.71 -5.37 2.41
C PRO A 83 -4.93 -5.45 0.90
N GLU A 84 -4.56 -4.41 0.16
CA GLU A 84 -4.71 -4.37 -1.29
C GLU A 84 -3.64 -5.22 -1.98
N GLN A 85 -2.42 -5.21 -1.46
CA GLN A 85 -1.35 -6.09 -1.91
C GLN A 85 -1.73 -7.57 -1.71
N LEU A 86 -2.29 -7.93 -0.55
CA LEU A 86 -2.77 -9.29 -0.30
C LEU A 86 -3.90 -9.71 -1.25
N LYS A 87 -4.84 -8.82 -1.55
CA LYS A 87 -5.89 -9.10 -2.55
C LYS A 87 -5.29 -9.32 -3.94
N THR A 88 -4.31 -8.51 -4.29
CA THR A 88 -3.60 -8.66 -5.55
C THR A 88 -2.91 -10.03 -5.62
N MET A 89 -2.18 -10.41 -4.57
CA MET A 89 -1.55 -11.73 -4.49
C MET A 89 -2.57 -12.89 -4.58
N ALA A 90 -3.68 -12.80 -3.85
CA ALA A 90 -4.73 -13.81 -3.89
C ALA A 90 -5.35 -13.94 -5.29
N ASN A 91 -5.55 -12.82 -6.00
CA ASN A 91 -6.05 -12.82 -7.37
C ASN A 91 -5.02 -13.38 -8.36
N LEU A 92 -3.72 -13.26 -8.07
CA LEU A 92 -2.65 -13.82 -8.90
C LEU A 92 -2.56 -15.35 -8.77
N GLU A 93 -2.90 -15.92 -7.61
CA GLU A 93 -2.90 -17.38 -7.39
C GLU A 93 -3.88 -18.12 -8.30
N ASP A 94 -5.00 -17.50 -8.68
CA ASP A 94 -6.03 -18.07 -9.58
C ASP A 94 -5.99 -17.45 -10.98
N SER A 95 -4.92 -16.77 -11.37
CA SER A 95 -4.86 -16.04 -12.63
C SER A 95 -4.59 -16.93 -13.81
N THR A 96 -5.41 -16.80 -14.85
CA THR A 96 -5.15 -17.39 -16.18
C THR A 96 -4.57 -16.32 -17.08
N ILE A 97 -3.37 -16.58 -17.62
CA ILE A 97 -2.72 -15.73 -18.61
C ILE A 97 -3.14 -16.21 -20.01
N HIS A 98 -3.80 -15.34 -20.75
CA HIS A 98 -4.17 -15.58 -22.14
C HIS A 98 -3.12 -14.96 -23.06
N LEU A 99 -2.38 -15.80 -23.81
CA LEU A 99 -1.39 -15.35 -24.80
C LEU A 99 -1.91 -15.61 -26.20
N ASN A 100 -2.08 -14.58 -26.97
CA ASN A 100 -2.33 -14.68 -28.42
C ASN A 100 -1.00 -14.48 -29.12
N ILE A 101 -0.53 -15.52 -29.83
CA ILE A 101 0.74 -15.50 -30.57
C ILE A 101 0.49 -15.67 -32.05
N LEU A 102 1.12 -14.82 -32.86
CA LEU A 102 1.01 -14.87 -34.33
C LEU A 102 1.89 -15.98 -34.90
N ALA A 103 3.00 -16.26 -34.25
CA ALA A 103 3.88 -17.36 -34.62
C ALA A 103 4.50 -17.99 -33.39
N ALA A 104 4.42 -19.32 -33.30
CA ALA A 104 5.11 -20.06 -32.25
C ALA A 104 6.61 -20.05 -32.53
N SER A 105 7.37 -19.27 -31.75
CA SER A 105 8.84 -19.37 -31.74
C SER A 105 9.29 -20.21 -30.55
N THR A 106 10.40 -20.93 -30.75
CA THR A 106 11.04 -21.70 -29.68
C THR A 106 11.37 -20.82 -28.46
N LEU A 107 11.66 -19.54 -28.69
CA LEU A 107 11.91 -18.56 -27.64
C LEU A 107 10.70 -18.33 -26.74
N ILE A 108 9.53 -18.11 -27.33
CA ILE A 108 8.28 -17.89 -26.56
C ILE A 108 7.92 -19.14 -25.77
N THR A 109 8.01 -20.32 -26.40
CA THR A 109 7.73 -21.59 -25.74
C THR A 109 8.66 -21.84 -24.55
N ASN A 110 9.96 -21.58 -24.72
CA ASN A 110 10.94 -21.72 -23.64
C ASN A 110 10.69 -20.71 -22.50
N ALA A 111 10.37 -19.46 -22.82
CA ALA A 111 10.04 -18.46 -21.81
C ALA A 111 8.80 -18.88 -21.00
N ILE A 112 7.76 -19.40 -21.64
CA ILE A 112 6.58 -19.92 -20.96
C ILE A 112 6.91 -21.11 -20.06
N ILE A 113 7.75 -22.01 -20.50
CA ILE A 113 8.18 -23.17 -19.71
C ILE A 113 8.95 -22.71 -18.47
N GLU A 114 9.89 -21.77 -18.61
CA GLU A 114 10.65 -21.23 -17.48
C GLU A 114 9.74 -20.48 -16.51
N TYR A 115 8.84 -19.66 -17.02
CA TYR A 115 7.85 -18.96 -16.20
C TYR A 115 6.98 -19.92 -15.38
N LYS A 116 6.51 -21.00 -16.02
CA LYS A 116 5.71 -22.05 -15.35
C LYS A 116 6.45 -22.81 -14.27
N LYS A 117 7.77 -22.97 -14.40
CA LYS A 117 8.58 -23.64 -13.36
C LYS A 117 8.58 -22.83 -12.06
N ILE A 118 8.61 -21.51 -12.18
CA ILE A 118 8.61 -20.58 -11.05
C ILE A 118 7.19 -20.39 -10.51
N ASN A 119 6.21 -20.21 -11.41
CA ASN A 119 4.82 -19.88 -11.08
C ASN A 119 3.87 -21.06 -11.34
N LYS A 120 3.92 -22.07 -10.47
CA LYS A 120 3.19 -23.34 -10.65
C LYS A 120 1.67 -23.19 -10.67
N LYS A 121 1.10 -22.17 -10.00
CA LYS A 121 -0.34 -21.96 -9.86
C LYS A 121 -0.97 -21.18 -11.02
N VAL A 122 -0.18 -20.50 -11.84
CA VAL A 122 -0.69 -19.69 -12.97
C VAL A 122 -1.08 -20.60 -14.13
N HIS A 123 -2.28 -20.47 -14.65
CA HIS A 123 -2.75 -21.12 -15.86
C HIS A 123 -2.38 -20.27 -17.08
N ILE A 124 -1.74 -20.85 -18.08
CA ILE A 124 -1.39 -20.16 -19.33
C ILE A 124 -2.18 -20.80 -20.48
N GLN A 125 -2.98 -19.98 -21.11
CA GLN A 125 -3.76 -20.36 -22.28
C GLN A 125 -3.15 -19.73 -23.52
N LEU A 126 -2.67 -20.58 -24.44
CA LEU A 126 -2.05 -20.14 -25.69
C LEU A 126 -3.05 -20.25 -26.81
N ASN A 127 -3.28 -19.14 -27.51
CA ASN A 127 -4.06 -19.09 -28.73
C ASN A 127 -3.10 -18.71 -29.86
N GLN A 128 -3.02 -19.57 -30.88
CA GLN A 128 -2.28 -19.29 -32.09
C GLN A 128 -3.26 -18.88 -33.17
N ASN A 129 -3.13 -17.66 -33.67
CA ASN A 129 -3.92 -17.15 -34.78
C ASN A 129 -3.03 -17.04 -36.01
N ASP A 130 -3.46 -17.67 -37.11
CA ASP A 130 -2.78 -17.59 -38.40
C ASP A 130 -3.14 -16.33 -39.20
N GLN A 131 -4.03 -15.49 -38.67
CA GLN A 131 -4.45 -14.25 -39.37
C GLN A 131 -3.59 -13.07 -38.98
N THR A 132 -3.06 -12.44 -40.02
CA THR A 132 -2.21 -11.24 -40.00
C THR A 132 -2.99 -9.95 -39.70
N ASP A 133 -3.96 -9.96 -38.83
CA ASP A 133 -4.52 -8.74 -38.33
C ASP A 133 -3.59 -8.17 -37.25
N LEU A 134 -2.81 -7.25 -37.72
CA LEU A 134 -1.74 -6.52 -37.03
C LEU A 134 -2.32 -5.53 -36.04
N TYR A 135 -3.11 -5.99 -35.05
CA TYR A 135 -3.63 -5.11 -34.02
C TYR A 135 -3.50 -5.72 -32.65
N ASP A 136 -2.75 -5.00 -31.88
CA ASP A 136 -2.67 -5.02 -30.44
C ASP A 136 -1.93 -6.21 -29.83
N ILE A 137 -0.66 -5.92 -29.55
CA ILE A 137 -0.10 -6.42 -28.31
C ILE A 137 -0.94 -5.80 -27.18
N CYS A 138 -2.12 -6.32 -26.98
CA CYS A 138 -2.91 -6.00 -25.83
C CYS A 138 -2.32 -6.79 -24.66
N VAL A 139 -1.16 -6.31 -24.19
CA VAL A 139 -0.66 -6.70 -22.88
C VAL A 139 -1.65 -6.07 -21.91
N THR A 140 -2.65 -6.83 -21.48
CA THR A 140 -3.55 -6.33 -20.45
C THR A 140 -2.67 -5.91 -19.26
N THR A 141 -3.04 -4.85 -18.58
CA THR A 141 -2.34 -4.34 -17.38
C THR A 141 -2.06 -5.48 -16.38
N LYS A 142 -2.88 -6.50 -16.37
CA LYS A 142 -2.78 -7.70 -15.55
C LYS A 142 -1.58 -8.59 -15.94
N LEU A 143 -1.30 -8.74 -17.23
CA LEU A 143 -0.14 -9.51 -17.72
C LEU A 143 1.18 -8.80 -17.40
N PHE A 144 1.20 -7.49 -17.55
CA PHE A 144 2.37 -6.64 -17.26
C PHE A 144 2.71 -6.63 -15.76
N TYR A 145 1.69 -6.64 -14.92
CA TYR A 145 1.85 -6.68 -13.47
C TYR A 145 2.43 -8.03 -13.01
N GLN A 146 1.96 -9.12 -13.59
CA GLN A 146 2.45 -10.47 -13.28
C GLN A 146 3.90 -10.69 -13.72
N GLN A 147 4.31 -10.12 -14.85
CA GLN A 147 5.69 -10.21 -15.32
C GLN A 147 6.67 -9.42 -14.44
N ASN A 148 6.27 -8.23 -13.99
CA ASN A 148 7.14 -7.36 -13.20
C ASN A 148 7.32 -7.83 -11.75
N GLU A 149 6.35 -8.54 -11.17
CA GLU A 149 6.50 -9.07 -9.81
C GLU A 149 7.39 -10.32 -9.76
N ASN A 150 7.40 -11.10 -10.83
CA ASN A 150 8.23 -12.31 -10.91
C ASN A 150 9.67 -12.05 -11.39
N GLU A 151 9.98 -10.84 -11.86
CA GLU A 151 11.36 -10.41 -12.13
C GLU A 151 12.07 -9.82 -10.91
N LYS A 152 11.35 -9.65 -9.77
CA LYS A 152 11.90 -9.04 -8.55
C LYS A 152 12.18 -10.02 -7.41
N ASP A 153 11.83 -11.28 -7.56
CA ASP A 153 12.24 -12.38 -6.69
C ASP A 153 13.41 -13.14 -7.36
#